data_4e92f3d245f2e96ac2bab715ff137754
#
_entry.id   4e92f3d245f2e96ac2bab715ff137754
#
_cell.length_a   1.000
_cell.length_b   1.000
_cell.length_c   1.000
_cell.angle_alpha   90.00
_cell.angle_beta   90.00
_cell.angle_gamma   90.00
#
_symmetry.space_group_name_H-M   'P 1'
#
loop_
_entity.id
_entity.type
_entity.pdbx_description
1 polymer ?
#
loop_
_entity_poly.entity_id
_entity_poly.type
_entity_poly.pdbx_seq_one_letter_code
_entity_poly.pdbx_strand_id
1 'polypeptide(L)'
;YETTKTAYGNLDENTVLVSPVNGVVTARNFDNGDMASGAILTVMQIQPVKVLVNVSESDFTKVKIGMSVDVNVEVYGDEVFKGKVSLIHPTIDPATRTFVTEINIPNTDSRIRPGMFARVNIDFGNVNRVVVPDQAVVKRSGSGDRFVYVYKDGKVSFNQVQLGRHIDKTYELISGVENGAEVVIAGQSRLKDG
;
A
#
# COMPACT_ATOMS: atom_id res chain seq x y z
N TYR A 1 -29.79 -5.75 53.33
CA TYR A 1 -28.40 -5.25 53.53
C TYR A 1 -27.56 -5.38 52.23
N GLU A 2 -27.67 -6.49 51.49
CA GLU A 2 -26.96 -6.70 50.21
C GLU A 2 -27.53 -5.84 49.07
N THR A 3 -28.85 -5.72 48.97
CA THR A 3 -29.51 -4.90 47.96
C THR A 3 -29.18 -3.41 48.07
N THR A 4 -28.99 -2.92 49.29
CA THR A 4 -28.62 -1.52 49.53
C THR A 4 -27.16 -1.26 49.14
N LYS A 5 -26.26 -2.25 49.42
CA LYS A 5 -24.85 -2.15 49.05
C LYS A 5 -24.61 -2.18 47.55
N THR A 6 -25.41 -3.00 46.82
CA THR A 6 -25.40 -3.05 45.36
C THR A 6 -25.96 -1.76 44.75
N ALA A 7 -26.98 -1.15 45.36
CA ALA A 7 -27.54 0.12 44.91
C ALA A 7 -26.56 1.30 45.08
N TYR A 8 -25.82 1.34 46.19
CA TYR A 8 -24.77 2.35 46.42
C TYR A 8 -23.57 2.12 45.48
N GLY A 9 -23.15 0.89 45.23
CA GLY A 9 -22.11 0.57 44.25
C GLY A 9 -22.45 1.02 42.85
N ASN A 10 -23.69 0.79 42.39
CA ASN A 10 -24.19 1.26 41.08
C ASN A 10 -24.32 2.78 41.00
N LEU A 11 -24.57 3.48 42.10
CA LEU A 11 -24.58 4.94 42.17
C LEU A 11 -23.17 5.52 42.04
N ASP A 12 -22.18 4.92 42.71
CA ASP A 12 -20.78 5.33 42.61
C ASP A 12 -20.21 5.10 41.22
N GLU A 13 -20.52 3.97 40.56
CA GLU A 13 -20.10 3.67 39.19
C GLU A 13 -20.68 4.65 38.17
N ASN A 14 -21.88 5.17 38.42
CA ASN A 14 -22.50 6.17 37.52
C ASN A 14 -22.11 7.63 37.83
N THR A 15 -21.40 7.87 38.94
CA THR A 15 -21.01 9.22 39.37
C THR A 15 -19.62 9.61 38.82
N VAL A 16 -18.75 8.62 38.54
CA VAL A 16 -17.43 8.83 37.99
C VAL A 16 -17.33 8.13 36.63
N LEU A 17 -17.28 8.93 35.57
CA LEU A 17 -17.09 8.41 34.21
C LEU A 17 -15.59 8.25 33.94
N VAL A 18 -15.17 7.02 33.73
CA VAL A 18 -13.79 6.66 33.40
C VAL A 18 -13.68 6.27 31.93
N SER A 19 -12.65 6.79 31.24
CA SER A 19 -12.42 6.40 29.85
C SER A 19 -12.01 4.92 29.76
N PRO A 20 -12.66 4.11 28.91
CA PRO A 20 -12.31 2.71 28.70
C PRO A 20 -11.02 2.55 27.85
N VAL A 21 -10.51 3.64 27.27
CA VAL A 21 -9.33 3.65 26.40
C VAL A 21 -8.32 4.70 26.85
N ASN A 22 -7.05 4.40 26.66
CA ASN A 22 -5.99 5.39 26.81
C ASN A 22 -5.93 6.25 25.56
N GLY A 23 -6.06 7.57 25.71
CA GLY A 23 -6.10 8.46 24.56
C GLY A 23 -6.08 9.92 24.94
N VAL A 24 -6.29 10.77 23.95
CA VAL A 24 -6.37 12.23 24.11
C VAL A 24 -7.82 12.68 23.96
N VAL A 25 -8.27 13.59 24.81
CA VAL A 25 -9.58 14.21 24.68
C VAL A 25 -9.54 15.13 23.46
N THR A 26 -10.38 14.84 22.47
CA THR A 26 -10.47 15.62 21.22
C THR A 26 -11.66 16.55 21.17
N ALA A 27 -12.70 16.27 21.96
CA ALA A 27 -13.84 17.17 22.12
C ALA A 27 -14.40 17.08 23.54
N ARG A 28 -14.80 18.21 24.06
CA ARG A 28 -15.57 18.38 25.29
C ARG A 28 -16.87 19.09 24.92
N ASN A 29 -18.00 18.42 25.16
CA ASN A 29 -19.29 18.89 24.68
C ASN A 29 -20.13 19.60 25.75
N PHE A 30 -19.76 19.49 27.02
CA PHE A 30 -20.48 20.10 28.17
C PHE A 30 -19.48 20.72 29.14
N ASP A 31 -19.89 21.84 29.73
CA ASP A 31 -19.16 22.53 30.80
C ASP A 31 -19.66 22.15 32.18
N ASN A 32 -18.90 22.56 33.20
CA ASN A 32 -19.31 22.32 34.60
C ASN A 32 -20.63 23.02 34.93
N GLY A 33 -21.61 22.24 35.35
CA GLY A 33 -22.95 22.71 35.68
C GLY A 33 -23.97 22.47 34.58
N ASP A 34 -23.54 22.06 33.38
CA ASP A 34 -24.46 21.73 32.29
C ASP A 34 -25.20 20.42 32.57
N MET A 35 -26.44 20.34 32.11
CA MET A 35 -27.19 19.09 32.09
C MET A 35 -26.73 18.26 30.88
N ALA A 36 -25.93 17.23 31.14
CA ALA A 36 -25.37 16.39 30.10
C ALA A 36 -26.42 15.43 29.49
N SER A 37 -26.67 15.55 28.19
CA SER A 37 -27.51 14.67 27.42
C SER A 37 -26.76 14.20 26.20
N GLY A 38 -26.09 12.99 26.26
CA GLY A 38 -25.30 12.46 25.17
C GLY A 38 -23.81 12.34 25.49
N ALA A 39 -22.97 12.37 24.45
CA ALA A 39 -21.51 12.22 24.60
C ALA A 39 -20.89 13.44 25.29
N ILE A 40 -20.33 13.24 26.48
CA ILE A 40 -19.70 14.30 27.30
C ILE A 40 -18.32 14.66 26.76
N LEU A 41 -17.53 13.63 26.50
CA LEU A 41 -16.16 13.76 25.97
C LEU A 41 -15.96 12.79 24.81
N THR A 42 -15.15 13.21 23.85
CA THR A 42 -14.64 12.32 22.80
C THR A 42 -13.17 12.08 23.07
N VAL A 43 -12.80 10.80 23.24
CA VAL A 43 -11.42 10.37 23.47
C VAL A 43 -10.96 9.58 22.25
N MET A 44 -9.82 9.95 21.70
CA MET A 44 -9.21 9.24 20.58
C MET A 44 -7.88 8.61 21.01
N GLN A 45 -7.70 7.34 20.66
CA GLN A 45 -6.40 6.68 20.77
C GLN A 45 -5.50 7.16 19.65
N ILE A 46 -4.39 7.81 20.00
CA ILE A 46 -3.40 8.33 19.03
C ILE A 46 -2.07 7.59 19.09
N GLN A 47 -1.99 6.53 19.87
CA GLN A 47 -0.80 5.68 20.01
C GLN A 47 -1.20 4.20 20.09
N PRO A 48 -0.92 3.40 19.03
CA PRO A 48 -0.42 3.83 17.71
C PRO A 48 -1.46 4.62 16.92
N VAL A 49 -1.00 5.43 15.97
CA VAL A 49 -1.89 6.04 14.97
C VAL A 49 -2.13 5.04 13.85
N LYS A 50 -3.38 4.97 13.39
CA LYS A 50 -3.77 4.17 12.24
C LYS A 50 -3.91 5.04 10.99
N VAL A 51 -3.29 4.60 9.91
CA VAL A 51 -3.49 5.16 8.57
C VAL A 51 -4.28 4.16 7.74
N LEU A 52 -5.34 4.63 7.10
CA LEU A 52 -6.14 3.86 6.15
C LEU A 52 -5.67 4.19 4.73
N VAL A 53 -5.31 3.17 3.99
CA VAL A 53 -4.81 3.29 2.62
C VAL A 53 -5.65 2.45 1.67
N ASN A 54 -6.06 3.05 0.57
CA ASN A 54 -6.71 2.34 -0.52
C ASN A 54 -5.63 1.78 -1.46
N VAL A 55 -5.54 0.46 -1.55
CA VAL A 55 -4.57 -0.24 -2.40
C VAL A 55 -5.31 -0.88 -3.57
N SER A 56 -4.70 -0.84 -4.76
CA SER A 56 -5.28 -1.45 -5.96
C SER A 56 -5.45 -2.97 -5.82
N GLU A 57 -6.56 -3.51 -6.31
CA GLU A 57 -6.82 -4.95 -6.39
C GLU A 57 -5.66 -5.73 -7.03
N SER A 58 -4.99 -5.16 -8.03
CA SER A 58 -3.83 -5.78 -8.70
C SER A 58 -2.66 -6.09 -7.77
N ASP A 59 -2.55 -5.40 -6.64
CA ASP A 59 -1.48 -5.57 -5.67
C ASP A 59 -1.90 -6.39 -4.45
N PHE A 60 -3.13 -6.91 -4.42
CA PHE A 60 -3.69 -7.67 -3.30
C PHE A 60 -2.79 -8.83 -2.85
N THR A 61 -2.25 -9.59 -3.81
CA THR A 61 -1.38 -10.74 -3.50
C THR A 61 0.00 -10.35 -2.98
N LYS A 62 0.41 -9.09 -3.19
CA LYS A 62 1.72 -8.58 -2.80
C LYS A 62 1.72 -8.00 -1.39
N VAL A 63 0.59 -7.40 -0.96
CA VAL A 63 0.46 -6.82 0.38
C VAL A 63 0.24 -7.93 1.40
N LYS A 64 1.02 -7.90 2.49
CA LYS A 64 0.92 -8.87 3.59
C LYS A 64 0.92 -8.16 4.93
N ILE A 65 0.18 -8.72 5.88
CA ILE A 65 0.20 -8.26 7.27
C ILE A 65 1.64 -8.36 7.82
N GLY A 66 2.07 -7.34 8.53
CA GLY A 66 3.42 -7.23 9.09
C GLY A 66 4.46 -6.58 8.17
N MET A 67 4.12 -6.30 6.90
CA MET A 67 5.03 -5.57 6.01
C MET A 67 5.36 -4.20 6.58
N SER A 68 6.64 -3.83 6.52
CA SER A 68 7.10 -2.49 6.84
C SER A 68 6.82 -1.55 5.68
N VAL A 69 6.34 -0.36 5.98
CA VAL A 69 6.00 0.67 5.00
C VAL A 69 6.55 2.01 5.43
N ASP A 70 6.86 2.84 4.45
CA ASP A 70 7.29 4.21 4.66
C ASP A 70 6.11 5.15 4.52
N VAL A 71 5.91 5.99 5.53
CA VAL A 71 4.80 6.93 5.58
C VAL A 71 5.34 8.35 5.67
N ASN A 72 4.97 9.18 4.70
CA ASN A 72 5.27 10.60 4.70
C ASN A 72 3.99 11.36 5.06
N VAL A 73 4.05 12.11 6.16
CA VAL A 73 2.94 12.98 6.58
C VAL A 73 3.22 14.37 6.02
N GLU A 74 2.29 14.91 5.25
CA GLU A 74 2.50 16.13 4.45
C GLU A 74 2.99 17.33 5.28
N VAL A 75 2.52 17.45 6.52
CA VAL A 75 2.93 18.53 7.44
C VAL A 75 4.42 18.47 7.81
N TYR A 76 5.05 17.30 7.72
CA TYR A 76 6.46 17.09 8.09
C TYR A 76 7.40 16.98 6.87
N GLY A 77 6.90 17.28 5.66
CA GLY A 77 7.70 17.29 4.45
C GLY A 77 8.33 15.94 4.15
N ASP A 78 9.66 15.89 4.06
CA ASP A 78 10.41 14.69 3.67
C ASP A 78 10.67 13.70 4.82
N GLU A 79 10.19 14.00 6.03
CA GLU A 79 10.34 13.10 7.17
C GLU A 79 9.56 11.80 6.95
N VAL A 80 10.25 10.66 7.14
CA VAL A 80 9.69 9.33 6.92
C VAL A 80 9.37 8.68 8.26
N PHE A 81 8.11 8.35 8.47
CA PHE A 81 7.63 7.55 9.59
C PHE A 81 7.55 6.08 9.18
N LYS A 82 8.09 5.19 10.00
CA LYS A 82 8.00 3.75 9.74
C LYS A 82 6.69 3.19 10.29
N GLY A 83 5.90 2.61 9.41
CA GLY A 83 4.66 1.92 9.75
C GLY A 83 4.72 0.42 9.47
N LYS A 84 3.73 -0.30 9.96
CA LYS A 84 3.51 -1.72 9.63
C LYS A 84 2.07 -1.96 9.24
N VAL A 85 1.87 -2.78 8.21
CA VAL A 85 0.55 -3.27 7.82
C VAL A 85 -0.02 -4.10 8.98
N SER A 86 -1.13 -3.67 9.54
CA SER A 86 -1.78 -4.31 10.69
C SER A 86 -3.01 -5.13 10.31
N LEU A 87 -3.76 -4.66 9.30
CA LEU A 87 -4.96 -5.31 8.82
C LEU A 87 -5.15 -5.07 7.32
N ILE A 88 -5.62 -6.08 6.62
CA ILE A 88 -6.08 -6.00 5.23
C ILE A 88 -7.57 -6.32 5.25
N HIS A 89 -8.40 -5.38 4.81
CA HIS A 89 -9.84 -5.60 4.74
C HIS A 89 -10.15 -6.64 3.65
N PRO A 90 -11.04 -7.60 3.92
CA PRO A 90 -11.34 -8.68 2.97
C PRO A 90 -12.23 -8.23 1.81
N THR A 91 -12.81 -7.03 1.89
CA THR A 91 -13.73 -6.49 0.90
C THR A 91 -13.02 -5.57 -0.07
N ILE A 92 -13.35 -5.72 -1.36
CA ILE A 92 -12.91 -4.84 -2.44
C ILE A 92 -14.07 -3.92 -2.78
N ASP A 93 -13.81 -2.63 -2.88
CA ASP A 93 -14.78 -1.66 -3.40
C ASP A 93 -14.87 -1.81 -4.92
N PRO A 94 -16.03 -2.22 -5.48
CA PRO A 94 -16.19 -2.46 -6.91
C PRO A 94 -16.12 -1.17 -7.74
N ALA A 95 -16.43 -0.01 -7.15
CA ALA A 95 -16.41 1.27 -7.86
C ALA A 95 -14.98 1.77 -8.09
N THR A 96 -14.12 1.62 -7.08
CA THR A 96 -12.72 2.08 -7.14
C THR A 96 -11.73 0.96 -7.46
N ARG A 97 -12.14 -0.30 -7.37
CA ARG A 97 -11.29 -1.49 -7.47
C ARG A 97 -10.10 -1.44 -6.51
N THR A 98 -10.38 -1.02 -5.29
CA THR A 98 -9.38 -0.95 -4.22
C THR A 98 -9.85 -1.69 -2.99
N PHE A 99 -8.91 -2.10 -2.17
CA PHE A 99 -9.16 -2.62 -0.82
C PHE A 99 -8.49 -1.73 0.22
N VAL A 100 -9.09 -1.66 1.39
CA VAL A 100 -8.56 -0.86 2.50
C VAL A 100 -7.52 -1.66 3.26
N THR A 101 -6.38 -1.03 3.53
CA THR A 101 -5.31 -1.59 4.35
C THR A 101 -5.06 -0.65 5.52
N GLU A 102 -5.02 -1.18 6.74
CA GLU A 102 -4.67 -0.43 7.95
C GLU A 102 -3.17 -0.52 8.21
N ILE A 103 -2.57 0.61 8.47
CA ILE A 103 -1.15 0.72 8.83
C ILE A 103 -1.04 1.34 10.21
N ASN A 104 -0.34 0.66 11.11
CA ASN A 104 -0.04 1.19 12.43
C ASN A 104 1.32 1.88 12.42
N ILE A 105 1.35 3.12 12.91
CA ILE A 105 2.56 3.92 13.05
C ILE A 105 2.76 4.19 14.54
N PRO A 106 3.93 3.88 15.12
CA PRO A 106 4.27 4.32 16.47
C PRO A 106 4.24 5.86 16.53
N ASN A 107 3.58 6.41 17.54
CA ASN A 107 3.41 7.86 17.72
C ASN A 107 3.69 8.24 19.17
N THR A 108 4.88 7.87 19.66
CA THR A 108 5.27 8.05 21.07
C THR A 108 5.36 9.51 21.46
N ASP A 109 5.71 10.38 20.53
CA ASP A 109 5.84 11.81 20.69
C ASP A 109 4.52 12.57 20.41
N SER A 110 3.46 11.84 20.06
CA SER A 110 2.12 12.39 19.76
C SER A 110 2.11 13.47 18.66
N ARG A 111 3.10 13.45 17.76
CA ARG A 111 3.25 14.42 16.67
C ARG A 111 2.21 14.22 15.58
N ILE A 112 1.92 12.96 15.24
CA ILE A 112 0.93 12.64 14.20
C ILE A 112 -0.46 12.74 14.83
N ARG A 113 -1.32 13.54 14.21
CA ARG A 113 -2.68 13.77 14.70
C ARG A 113 -3.71 13.20 13.73
N PRO A 114 -4.85 12.70 14.24
CA PRO A 114 -5.96 12.30 13.39
C PRO A 114 -6.39 13.44 12.46
N GLY A 115 -6.70 13.08 11.21
CA GLY A 115 -7.07 14.05 10.17
C GLY A 115 -5.90 14.60 9.35
N MET A 116 -4.64 14.28 9.69
CA MET A 116 -3.51 14.62 8.85
C MET A 116 -3.49 13.75 7.59
N PHE A 117 -3.10 14.36 6.46
CA PHE A 117 -2.91 13.63 5.21
C PHE A 117 -1.54 12.94 5.21
N ALA A 118 -1.52 11.67 4.79
CA ALA A 118 -0.32 10.87 4.71
C ALA A 118 -0.22 10.15 3.37
N ARG A 119 1.00 10.05 2.83
CA ARG A 119 1.34 9.23 1.67
C ARG A 119 2.08 7.99 2.16
N VAL A 120 1.70 6.84 1.63
CA VAL A 120 2.31 5.57 2.00
C VAL A 120 3.05 4.99 0.81
N ASN A 121 4.30 4.65 1.02
CA ASN A 121 5.13 3.92 0.07
C ASN A 121 5.30 2.48 0.57
N ILE A 122 4.78 1.54 -0.20
CA ILE A 122 4.91 0.12 0.07
C ILE A 122 5.96 -0.44 -0.87
N ASP A 123 7.07 -0.91 -0.33
CA ASP A 123 8.10 -1.58 -1.12
C ASP A 123 7.77 -3.08 -1.20
N PHE A 124 7.46 -3.54 -2.40
CA PHE A 124 7.19 -4.95 -2.68
C PHE A 124 8.46 -5.77 -2.95
N GLY A 125 9.62 -5.16 -2.76
CA GLY A 125 10.91 -5.76 -3.04
C GLY A 125 11.31 -5.71 -4.51
N ASN A 126 12.52 -6.16 -4.78
CA ASN A 126 13.07 -6.22 -6.12
C ASN A 126 12.65 -7.53 -6.80
N VAL A 127 12.06 -7.41 -7.97
CA VAL A 127 11.80 -8.55 -8.85
C VAL A 127 12.82 -8.51 -9.97
N ASN A 128 13.64 -9.55 -10.07
CA ASN A 128 14.56 -9.70 -11.21
C ASN A 128 13.73 -9.95 -12.47
N ARG A 129 13.83 -9.05 -13.42
CA ARG A 129 13.18 -9.15 -14.72
C ARG A 129 14.21 -9.02 -15.83
N VAL A 130 13.98 -9.74 -16.89
CA VAL A 130 14.73 -9.55 -18.13
C VAL A 130 14.24 -8.25 -18.77
N VAL A 131 15.16 -7.39 -19.14
CA VAL A 131 14.86 -6.14 -19.86
C VAL A 131 15.59 -6.13 -21.20
N VAL A 132 14.94 -5.57 -22.20
CA VAL A 132 15.54 -5.38 -23.52
C VAL A 132 15.38 -3.94 -23.97
N PRO A 133 16.34 -3.38 -24.73
CA PRO A 133 16.18 -2.08 -25.34
C PRO A 133 14.92 -2.06 -26.24
N ASP A 134 14.21 -0.94 -26.27
CA ASP A 134 13.02 -0.76 -27.10
C ASP A 134 13.31 -1.03 -28.60
N GLN A 135 14.54 -0.69 -29.04
CA GLN A 135 15.03 -0.95 -30.40
C GLN A 135 15.12 -2.44 -30.76
N ALA A 136 15.25 -3.35 -29.76
CA ALA A 136 15.29 -4.79 -29.99
C ALA A 136 13.91 -5.38 -30.31
N VAL A 137 12.84 -4.67 -29.92
CA VAL A 137 11.48 -5.17 -30.04
C VAL A 137 10.92 -4.88 -31.43
N VAL A 138 10.61 -5.96 -32.15
CA VAL A 138 10.04 -5.90 -33.50
C VAL A 138 8.52 -6.16 -33.41
N LYS A 139 7.74 -5.32 -34.08
CA LYS A 139 6.30 -5.51 -34.23
C LYS A 139 6.02 -6.22 -35.55
N ARG A 140 5.32 -7.34 -35.49
CA ARG A 140 4.83 -8.00 -36.71
C ARG A 140 3.59 -7.27 -37.25
N SER A 141 3.63 -6.92 -38.53
CA SER A 141 2.47 -6.30 -39.18
C SER A 141 1.30 -7.28 -39.22
N GLY A 142 0.11 -6.82 -38.77
CA GLY A 142 -1.13 -7.58 -38.83
C GLY A 142 -1.55 -8.35 -37.58
N SER A 143 -0.66 -8.79 -36.71
CA SER A 143 -1.02 -9.57 -35.52
C SER A 143 -0.94 -8.79 -34.19
N GLY A 144 -0.19 -7.70 -34.16
CA GLY A 144 0.07 -6.97 -32.92
C GLY A 144 1.11 -7.64 -32.01
N ASP A 145 1.58 -8.83 -32.36
CA ASP A 145 2.58 -9.57 -31.60
C ASP A 145 3.93 -8.85 -31.59
N ARG A 146 4.66 -9.07 -30.52
CA ARG A 146 6.01 -8.54 -30.33
C ARG A 146 7.02 -9.65 -30.36
N PHE A 147 8.16 -9.39 -30.99
CA PHE A 147 9.23 -10.35 -31.18
C PHE A 147 10.58 -9.71 -30.90
N VAL A 148 11.55 -10.54 -30.55
CA VAL A 148 12.95 -10.17 -30.39
C VAL A 148 13.81 -11.21 -31.11
N TYR A 149 14.83 -10.76 -31.85
CA TYR A 149 15.84 -11.64 -32.40
C TYR A 149 16.90 -11.92 -31.35
N VAL A 150 17.03 -13.18 -30.96
CA VAL A 150 18.07 -13.67 -30.03
C VAL A 150 19.19 -14.28 -30.84
N TYR A 151 20.42 -13.83 -30.61
CA TYR A 151 21.62 -14.39 -31.23
C TYR A 151 22.22 -15.48 -30.37
N LYS A 152 22.54 -16.62 -30.97
CA LYS A 152 23.23 -17.71 -30.34
C LYS A 152 23.97 -18.54 -31.37
N ASP A 153 25.27 -18.83 -31.10
CA ASP A 153 26.11 -19.73 -31.89
C ASP A 153 26.10 -19.44 -33.39
N GLY A 154 26.18 -18.17 -33.80
CA GLY A 154 26.21 -17.77 -35.21
C GLY A 154 24.83 -17.73 -35.90
N LYS A 155 23.77 -18.01 -35.20
CA LYS A 155 22.39 -18.02 -35.69
C LYS A 155 21.51 -17.06 -34.92
N VAL A 156 20.42 -16.65 -35.54
CA VAL A 156 19.40 -15.82 -34.88
C VAL A 156 18.09 -16.59 -34.83
N SER A 157 17.43 -16.53 -33.68
CA SER A 157 16.07 -17.05 -33.48
C SER A 157 15.08 -15.91 -33.31
N PHE A 158 13.92 -16.04 -33.94
CA PHE A 158 12.84 -15.03 -33.88
C PHE A 158 11.84 -15.44 -32.78
N ASN A 159 12.03 -14.90 -31.59
CA ASN A 159 11.30 -15.30 -30.41
C ASN A 159 10.13 -14.34 -30.16
N GLN A 160 8.92 -14.87 -30.01
CA GLN A 160 7.77 -14.11 -29.54
C GLN A 160 7.96 -13.75 -28.06
N VAL A 161 7.74 -12.50 -27.73
CA VAL A 161 7.91 -11.98 -26.38
C VAL A 161 6.63 -11.36 -25.86
N GLN A 162 6.42 -11.52 -24.57
CA GLN A 162 5.37 -10.81 -23.87
C GLN A 162 6.00 -9.64 -23.12
N LEU A 163 5.60 -8.42 -23.50
CA LEU A 163 6.11 -7.20 -22.91
C LEU A 163 5.37 -6.90 -21.59
N GLY A 164 6.14 -6.46 -20.60
CA GLY A 164 5.66 -5.86 -19.37
C GLY A 164 5.68 -4.33 -19.44
N ARG A 165 6.24 -3.71 -18.37
CA ARG A 165 6.33 -2.25 -18.28
C ARG A 165 7.39 -1.70 -19.24
N HIS A 166 7.12 -0.52 -19.79
CA HIS A 166 8.11 0.28 -20.50
C HIS A 166 8.73 1.27 -19.50
N ILE A 167 10.03 1.18 -19.33
CA ILE A 167 10.78 2.02 -18.39
C ILE A 167 11.89 2.70 -19.20
N ASP A 168 11.82 4.02 -19.33
CA ASP A 168 12.73 4.83 -20.13
C ASP A 168 12.83 4.34 -21.58
N LYS A 169 13.94 3.68 -21.93
CA LYS A 169 14.25 3.14 -23.27
C LYS A 169 14.30 1.62 -23.28
N THR A 170 13.67 0.98 -22.29
CA THR A 170 13.70 -0.48 -22.16
C THR A 170 12.30 -1.04 -21.90
N TYR A 171 12.05 -2.23 -22.43
CA TYR A 171 10.87 -3.03 -22.11
C TYR A 171 11.24 -4.15 -21.14
N GLU A 172 10.46 -4.29 -20.08
CA GLU A 172 10.46 -5.49 -19.24
C GLU A 172 9.87 -6.64 -20.05
N LEU A 173 10.52 -7.82 -20.03
CA LEU A 173 9.97 -9.03 -20.62
C LEU A 173 9.35 -9.90 -19.52
N ILE A 174 8.09 -10.28 -19.75
CA ILE A 174 7.39 -11.26 -18.92
C ILE A 174 7.82 -12.67 -19.32
N SER A 175 8.01 -12.89 -20.66
CA SER A 175 8.44 -14.18 -21.21
C SER A 175 9.05 -14.01 -22.61
N GLY A 176 9.76 -15.05 -23.08
CA GLY A 176 10.25 -15.18 -24.45
C GLY A 176 11.76 -15.07 -24.63
N VAL A 177 12.51 -14.54 -23.66
CA VAL A 177 13.98 -14.45 -23.69
C VAL A 177 14.54 -14.79 -22.31
N GLU A 178 15.61 -15.57 -22.28
CA GLU A 178 16.33 -15.91 -21.04
C GLU A 178 17.25 -14.77 -20.60
N ASN A 179 17.55 -14.74 -19.30
CA ASN A 179 18.47 -13.75 -18.76
C ASN A 179 19.89 -14.00 -19.30
N GLY A 180 20.55 -12.94 -19.78
CA GLY A 180 21.90 -13.02 -20.34
C GLY A 180 21.92 -13.39 -21.84
N ALA A 181 20.79 -13.57 -22.49
CA ALA A 181 20.74 -13.78 -23.95
C ALA A 181 21.15 -12.51 -24.71
N GLU A 182 21.90 -12.69 -25.80
CA GLU A 182 22.25 -11.60 -26.70
C GLU A 182 21.11 -11.28 -27.64
N VAL A 183 20.69 -10.02 -27.70
CA VAL A 183 19.57 -9.57 -28.55
C VAL A 183 20.02 -8.60 -29.63
N VAL A 184 19.44 -8.73 -30.81
CA VAL A 184 19.77 -7.86 -31.95
C VAL A 184 19.02 -6.53 -31.81
N ILE A 185 19.76 -5.42 -31.78
CA ILE A 185 19.21 -4.07 -31.62
C ILE A 185 19.14 -3.26 -32.92
N ALA A 186 19.79 -3.74 -34.00
CA ALA A 186 19.81 -3.09 -35.30
C ALA A 186 19.94 -4.10 -36.43
N GLY A 187 19.38 -3.76 -37.60
CA GLY A 187 19.48 -4.61 -38.82
C GLY A 187 18.45 -5.76 -38.87
N GLN A 188 17.44 -5.77 -37.99
CA GLN A 188 16.44 -6.83 -37.88
C GLN A 188 15.68 -7.11 -39.20
N SER A 189 15.50 -6.08 -40.04
CA SER A 189 14.80 -6.21 -41.31
C SER A 189 15.51 -7.10 -42.35
N ARG A 190 16.79 -7.40 -42.10
CA ARG A 190 17.62 -8.25 -42.98
C ARG A 190 17.77 -9.66 -42.45
N LEU A 191 17.27 -9.95 -41.26
CA LEU A 191 17.38 -11.25 -40.60
C LEU A 191 16.18 -12.12 -40.97
N LYS A 192 16.46 -13.43 -41.07
CA LYS A 192 15.46 -14.49 -41.15
C LYS A 192 15.71 -15.43 -39.96
N ASP A 193 14.70 -16.18 -39.59
CA ASP A 193 14.77 -17.18 -38.54
C ASP A 193 15.64 -18.37 -39.05
N GLY A 194 16.67 -18.75 -38.29
CA GLY A 194 17.61 -19.85 -38.61
C GLY A 194 19.02 -19.39 -38.90
#